data_a00c4d84c9ff5a4854df3835383a1a89
#
_entry.id   a00c4d84c9ff5a4854df3835383a1a89
#
_cell.length_a   1.000
_cell.length_b   1.000
_cell.length_c   1.000
_cell.angle_alpha   90.00
_cell.angle_beta   90.00
_cell.angle_gamma   90.00
#
_symmetry.space_group_name_H-M   'P 1'
#
loop_
_entity.id
_entity.type
_entity.pdbx_description
1 polymer ?
#
loop_
_entity_poly.entity_id
_entity_poly.type
_entity_poly.pdbx_seq_one_letter_code
_entity_poly.pdbx_strand_id
1 'polypeptide(L)'
;MQVDKIDHIVLTVHDIEATCEFYSRVFSMQVITFGNGRKALLFGEQKINLHEVGKELEPKALNSAPGSGDICFITDIPLQRVIDHMSSCGVEILEGPARKTGARGPIESIYVRDPDGNLIEISNYLVNAA
;
A
#
# COMPACT_ATOMS: atom_id res chain seq x y z
N MET A 1 7.70 -14.62 23.14
CA MET A 1 7.92 -14.74 21.69
C MET A 1 8.16 -13.35 21.12
N GLN A 2 9.14 -13.21 20.25
CA GLN A 2 9.47 -11.93 19.61
C GLN A 2 9.09 -11.98 18.14
N VAL A 3 8.34 -10.97 17.68
CA VAL A 3 7.99 -10.83 16.26
C VAL A 3 9.08 -10.03 15.56
N ASP A 4 9.57 -10.52 14.43
CA ASP A 4 10.64 -9.87 13.69
C ASP A 4 10.11 -8.82 12.71
N LYS A 5 9.11 -9.16 11.91
CA LYS A 5 8.60 -8.28 10.85
C LYS A 5 7.23 -8.76 10.37
N ILE A 6 6.59 -7.93 9.57
CA ILE A 6 5.39 -8.32 8.82
C ILE A 6 5.86 -8.97 7.52
N ASP A 7 5.33 -10.16 7.20
CA ASP A 7 5.61 -10.84 5.93
C ASP A 7 4.64 -10.38 4.83
N HIS A 8 3.37 -10.47 5.10
CA HIS A 8 2.33 -10.02 4.17
C HIS A 8 1.07 -9.62 4.94
N ILE A 9 0.23 -8.87 4.26
CA ILE A 9 -1.13 -8.55 4.71
C ILE A 9 -2.11 -8.96 3.62
N VAL A 10 -3.40 -8.91 3.93
CA VAL A 10 -4.46 -9.21 2.96
C VAL A 10 -5.36 -7.98 2.83
N LEU A 11 -5.65 -7.60 1.60
CA LEU A 11 -6.70 -6.63 1.30
C LEU A 11 -7.85 -7.33 0.59
N THR A 12 -9.06 -7.06 1.04
CA THR A 12 -10.27 -7.45 0.34
C THR A 12 -10.65 -6.33 -0.59
N VAL A 13 -10.86 -6.63 -1.87
CA VAL A 13 -11.07 -5.64 -2.91
C VAL A 13 -12.30 -5.97 -3.74
N HIS A 14 -12.88 -4.97 -4.40
CA HIS A 14 -14.03 -5.19 -5.28
C HIS A 14 -13.60 -5.85 -6.60
N ASP A 15 -12.49 -5.41 -7.18
CA ASP A 15 -12.01 -5.85 -8.49
C ASP A 15 -10.50 -6.07 -8.43
N ILE A 16 -10.09 -7.33 -8.45
CA ILE A 16 -8.68 -7.70 -8.34
C ILE A 16 -7.87 -7.12 -9.51
N GLU A 17 -8.40 -7.14 -10.73
CA GLU A 17 -7.68 -6.61 -11.89
C GLU A 17 -7.47 -5.10 -11.79
N ALA A 18 -8.47 -4.36 -11.37
CA ALA A 18 -8.36 -2.91 -11.16
C ALA A 18 -7.33 -2.59 -10.07
N THR A 19 -7.32 -3.37 -9.00
CA THR A 19 -6.35 -3.22 -7.92
C THR A 19 -4.93 -3.52 -8.41
N CYS A 20 -4.75 -4.61 -9.13
CA CYS A 20 -3.44 -4.96 -9.69
C CYS A 20 -2.93 -3.88 -10.65
N GLU A 21 -3.80 -3.36 -11.50
CA GLU A 21 -3.44 -2.29 -12.44
C GLU A 21 -2.98 -1.04 -11.68
N PHE A 22 -3.74 -0.63 -10.67
CA PHE A 22 -3.42 0.56 -9.89
C PHE A 22 -2.06 0.43 -9.20
N TYR A 23 -1.87 -0.65 -8.43
CA TYR A 23 -0.65 -0.81 -7.63
C TYR A 23 0.59 -1.05 -8.49
N SER A 24 0.46 -1.68 -9.66
CA SER A 24 1.58 -1.84 -10.57
C SER A 24 1.93 -0.52 -11.28
N ARG A 25 0.94 0.24 -11.69
CA ARG A 25 1.15 1.52 -12.39
C ARG A 25 1.64 2.62 -11.45
N VAL A 26 1.01 2.73 -10.29
CA VAL A 26 1.30 3.83 -9.35
C VAL A 26 2.52 3.53 -8.47
N PHE A 27 2.63 2.31 -7.98
CA PHE A 27 3.65 1.94 -6.98
C PHE A 27 4.70 0.96 -7.50
N SER A 28 4.67 0.61 -8.78
CA SER A 28 5.62 -0.32 -9.40
C SER A 28 5.67 -1.68 -8.71
N MET A 29 4.57 -2.09 -8.08
CA MET A 29 4.50 -3.41 -7.46
C MET A 29 4.37 -4.49 -8.52
N GLN A 30 5.00 -5.62 -8.28
CA GLN A 30 4.93 -6.77 -9.17
C GLN A 30 3.68 -7.58 -8.86
N VAL A 31 2.85 -7.80 -9.87
CA VAL A 31 1.68 -8.68 -9.75
C VAL A 31 2.14 -10.11 -9.90
N ILE A 32 1.85 -10.95 -8.92
CA ILE A 32 2.17 -12.38 -8.98
C ILE A 32 0.90 -13.20 -8.84
N THR A 33 0.95 -14.40 -9.43
CA THR A 33 -0.11 -15.40 -9.30
C THR A 33 0.45 -16.61 -8.58
N PHE A 34 -0.27 -17.10 -7.59
CA PHE A 34 0.18 -18.26 -6.81
C PHE A 34 -1.02 -19.13 -6.42
N GLY A 35 -0.73 -20.35 -5.95
CA GLY A 35 -1.79 -21.29 -5.60
C GLY A 35 -2.75 -21.51 -6.77
N ASN A 36 -4.05 -21.50 -6.51
CA ASN A 36 -5.09 -21.73 -7.52
C ASN A 36 -5.58 -20.39 -8.11
N GLY A 37 -4.67 -19.66 -8.77
CA GLY A 37 -5.03 -18.40 -9.41
C GLY A 37 -5.14 -17.21 -8.46
N ARG A 38 -4.61 -17.31 -7.26
CA ARG A 38 -4.58 -16.22 -6.30
C ARG A 38 -3.61 -15.13 -6.75
N LYS A 39 -3.99 -13.87 -6.54
CA LYS A 39 -3.16 -12.73 -6.90
C LYS A 39 -2.59 -12.07 -5.67
N ALA A 40 -1.37 -11.56 -5.82
CA ALA A 40 -0.73 -10.74 -4.81
C ALA A 40 0.12 -9.66 -5.46
N LEU A 41 0.42 -8.64 -4.67
CA LEU A 41 1.26 -7.51 -5.04
C LEU A 41 2.57 -7.64 -4.26
N LEU A 42 3.68 -7.77 -4.96
CA LEU A 42 5.00 -7.94 -4.36
C LEU A 42 5.78 -6.63 -4.42
N PHE A 43 6.38 -6.27 -3.30
CA PHE A 43 7.25 -5.09 -3.20
C PHE A 43 8.28 -5.31 -2.10
N GLY A 44 9.55 -4.96 -2.36
CA GLY A 44 10.62 -5.26 -1.43
C GLY A 44 10.60 -6.74 -1.08
N GLU A 45 10.59 -7.06 0.21
CA GLU A 45 10.50 -8.43 0.72
C GLU A 45 9.10 -8.73 1.29
N GLN A 46 8.10 -7.92 0.93
CA GLN A 46 6.76 -8.04 1.46
C GLN A 46 5.74 -8.18 0.34
N LYS A 47 4.55 -8.59 0.69
CA LYS A 47 3.48 -8.67 -0.30
C LYS A 47 2.12 -8.35 0.31
N ILE A 48 1.19 -8.01 -0.56
CA ILE A 48 -0.22 -7.85 -0.23
C ILE A 48 -0.99 -8.91 -1.02
N ASN A 49 -1.57 -9.88 -0.30
CA ASN A 49 -2.47 -10.84 -0.92
C ASN A 49 -3.82 -10.17 -1.17
N LEU A 50 -4.47 -10.52 -2.28
CA LEU A 50 -5.75 -9.93 -2.64
C LEU A 50 -6.87 -10.98 -2.54
N HIS A 51 -7.95 -10.61 -1.85
CA HIS A 51 -9.20 -11.34 -1.85
C HIS A 51 -10.26 -10.51 -2.55
N GLU A 52 -11.09 -11.16 -3.37
CA GLU A 52 -12.25 -10.48 -3.95
C GLU A 52 -13.40 -10.54 -2.94
N VAL A 53 -14.11 -9.42 -2.77
CA VAL A 53 -15.25 -9.35 -1.85
C VAL A 53 -16.30 -10.42 -2.25
N GLY A 54 -16.79 -11.14 -1.25
CA GLY A 54 -17.75 -12.23 -1.46
C GLY A 54 -17.11 -13.56 -1.84
N LYS A 55 -15.82 -13.59 -2.13
CA LYS A 55 -15.08 -14.81 -2.49
C LYS A 55 -13.80 -14.98 -1.67
N GLU A 56 -13.78 -14.39 -0.48
CA GLU A 56 -12.64 -14.48 0.41
C GLU A 56 -12.35 -15.92 0.80
N LEU A 57 -11.07 -16.25 0.93
CA LEU A 57 -10.65 -17.58 1.36
C LEU A 57 -10.52 -17.62 2.88
N GLU A 58 -11.02 -18.71 3.48
CA GLU A 58 -10.86 -18.93 4.90
C GLU A 58 -9.47 -19.54 5.21
N PRO A 59 -8.85 -19.23 6.36
CA PRO A 59 -9.31 -18.25 7.34
C PRO A 59 -9.09 -16.81 6.87
N LYS A 60 -9.92 -15.88 7.34
CA LYS A 60 -9.85 -14.48 6.97
C LYS A 60 -10.09 -13.60 8.19
N ALA A 61 -9.89 -12.30 8.06
CA ALA A 61 -10.22 -11.35 9.11
C ALA A 61 -11.73 -11.38 9.39
N LEU A 62 -12.10 -11.16 10.66
CA LEU A 62 -13.50 -11.21 11.08
C LEU A 62 -14.37 -10.20 10.31
N ASN A 63 -13.86 -9.00 10.10
CA ASN A 63 -14.58 -7.90 9.44
C ASN A 63 -13.81 -7.44 8.20
N SER A 64 -13.55 -8.36 7.28
CA SER A 64 -12.88 -8.02 6.03
C SER A 64 -13.85 -7.26 5.13
N ALA A 65 -13.42 -6.12 4.60
CA ALA A 65 -14.24 -5.28 3.73
C ALA A 65 -13.34 -4.42 2.83
N PRO A 66 -13.78 -4.15 1.59
CA PRO A 66 -13.07 -3.19 0.74
C PRO A 66 -13.04 -1.81 1.38
N GLY A 67 -11.89 -1.11 1.25
CA GLY A 67 -11.76 0.25 1.75
C GLY A 67 -11.47 0.36 3.25
N SER A 68 -11.16 -0.74 3.90
CA SER A 68 -10.86 -0.72 5.34
C SER A 68 -9.36 -0.65 5.64
N GLY A 69 -8.51 -0.66 4.62
CA GLY A 69 -7.06 -0.59 4.79
C GLY A 69 -6.57 0.83 5.02
N ASP A 70 -5.52 0.93 5.83
CA ASP A 70 -4.83 2.18 6.13
C ASP A 70 -3.35 1.80 6.26
N ILE A 71 -2.56 2.11 5.23
CA ILE A 71 -1.20 1.56 5.09
C ILE A 71 -0.23 2.69 4.78
N CYS A 72 0.94 2.66 5.42
CA CYS A 72 2.04 3.57 5.12
C CYS A 72 3.14 2.80 4.40
N PHE A 73 3.51 3.27 3.21
CA PHE A 73 4.66 2.78 2.46
C PHE A 73 5.83 3.74 2.62
N ILE A 74 7.01 3.17 2.80
CA ILE A 74 8.25 3.93 2.84
C ILE A 74 8.95 3.80 1.49
N THR A 75 9.46 4.92 1.00
CA THR A 75 10.28 4.95 -0.22
C THR A 75 11.48 5.87 0.01
N ASP A 76 12.58 5.58 -0.67
CA ASP A 76 13.75 6.47 -0.70
C ASP A 76 13.67 7.50 -1.83
N ILE A 77 12.68 7.38 -2.71
CA ILE A 77 12.46 8.38 -3.76
C ILE A 77 12.02 9.68 -3.10
N PRO A 78 12.69 10.81 -3.38
CA PRO A 78 12.32 12.09 -2.77
C PRO A 78 10.83 12.40 -2.96
N LEU A 79 10.20 12.86 -1.90
CA LEU A 79 8.74 13.01 -1.86
C LEU A 79 8.20 13.93 -2.96
N GLN A 80 8.97 14.96 -3.36
CA GLN A 80 8.54 15.82 -4.45
C GLN A 80 8.40 15.04 -5.77
N ARG A 81 9.29 14.08 -6.02
CA ARG A 81 9.19 13.21 -7.21
C ARG A 81 8.00 12.27 -7.10
N VAL A 82 7.69 11.82 -5.89
CA VAL A 82 6.48 11.01 -5.65
C VAL A 82 5.24 11.82 -5.97
N ILE A 83 5.19 13.07 -5.52
CA ILE A 83 4.08 14.00 -5.79
C ILE A 83 3.90 14.18 -7.30
N ASP A 84 4.99 14.44 -8.02
CA ASP A 84 4.96 14.62 -9.48
C ASP A 84 4.46 13.35 -10.17
N HIS A 85 4.88 12.19 -9.68
CA HIS A 85 4.44 10.90 -10.20
C HIS A 85 2.94 10.69 -9.98
N MET A 86 2.43 11.00 -8.79
CA MET A 86 0.98 10.90 -8.51
C MET A 86 0.19 11.76 -9.48
N SER A 87 0.65 12.99 -9.72
CA SER A 87 0.01 13.88 -10.69
C SER A 87 0.00 13.26 -12.08
N SER A 88 1.12 12.69 -12.53
CA SER A 88 1.21 12.06 -13.84
C SER A 88 0.34 10.82 -13.97
N CYS A 89 0.06 10.15 -12.87
CA CYS A 89 -0.84 8.98 -12.83
C CYS A 89 -2.32 9.35 -12.67
N GLY A 90 -2.63 10.63 -12.50
CA GLY A 90 -3.99 11.08 -12.24
C GLY A 90 -4.51 10.75 -10.86
N VAL A 91 -3.60 10.58 -9.88
CA VAL A 91 -3.96 10.25 -8.50
C VAL A 91 -3.97 11.53 -7.67
N GLU A 92 -5.12 11.80 -7.05
CA GLU A 92 -5.30 12.97 -6.20
C GLU A 92 -4.57 12.80 -4.87
N ILE A 93 -3.85 13.84 -4.45
CA ILE A 93 -3.24 13.90 -3.13
C ILE A 93 -4.26 14.52 -2.17
N LEU A 94 -4.67 13.76 -1.16
CA LEU A 94 -5.66 14.21 -0.17
C LEU A 94 -5.06 15.16 0.84
N GLU A 95 -3.82 14.90 1.24
CA GLU A 95 -3.12 15.67 2.27
C GLU A 95 -1.62 15.53 2.05
N GLY A 96 -0.90 16.57 2.43
CA GLY A 96 0.56 16.57 2.44
C GLY A 96 1.17 17.44 1.35
N PRO A 97 2.51 17.59 1.41
CA PRO A 97 3.43 16.97 2.38
C PRO A 97 3.17 17.40 3.81
N ALA A 98 3.20 16.44 4.73
CA ALA A 98 2.97 16.70 6.13
C ALA A 98 3.91 15.86 6.99
N ARG A 99 4.37 16.45 8.10
CA ARG A 99 5.25 15.74 9.03
C ARG A 99 4.42 14.82 9.90
N LYS A 100 4.85 13.57 9.99
CA LYS A 100 4.19 12.53 10.79
C LYS A 100 5.26 11.76 11.58
N THR A 101 4.81 10.79 12.38
CA THR A 101 5.71 9.95 13.17
C THR A 101 5.67 8.53 12.63
N GLY A 102 6.82 8.06 12.17
CA GLY A 102 6.99 6.68 11.71
C GLY A 102 7.41 5.77 12.85
N ALA A 103 7.55 4.48 12.54
CA ALA A 103 7.95 3.49 13.53
C ALA A 103 9.35 3.75 14.11
N ARG A 104 10.24 4.37 13.33
CA ARG A 104 11.64 4.61 13.71
C ARG A 104 12.01 6.09 13.81
N GLY A 105 11.03 6.99 13.77
CA GLY A 105 11.29 8.42 13.86
C GLY A 105 10.42 9.23 12.91
N PRO A 106 10.73 10.53 12.76
CA PRO A 106 9.89 11.41 11.94
C PRO A 106 9.97 11.06 10.47
N ILE A 107 8.81 11.19 9.81
CA ILE A 107 8.64 11.00 8.38
C ILE A 107 7.93 12.20 7.79
N GLU A 108 8.04 12.36 6.48
CA GLU A 108 7.23 13.31 5.74
C GLU A 108 6.37 12.52 4.75
N SER A 109 5.08 12.84 4.70
CA SER A 109 4.08 11.98 4.07
C SER A 109 3.13 12.73 3.16
N ILE A 110 2.66 11.99 2.13
CA ILE A 110 1.46 12.36 1.39
C ILE A 110 0.45 11.23 1.52
N TYR A 111 -0.82 11.54 1.31
CA TYR A 111 -1.93 10.57 1.41
C TYR A 111 -2.71 10.53 0.12
N VAL A 112 -2.99 9.32 -0.35
CA VAL A 112 -3.82 9.07 -1.54
C VAL A 112 -4.80 7.95 -1.25
N ARG A 113 -5.74 7.71 -2.17
CA ARG A 113 -6.66 6.58 -2.08
C ARG A 113 -6.39 5.60 -3.20
N ASP A 114 -6.56 4.31 -2.89
CA ASP A 114 -6.54 3.28 -3.91
C ASP A 114 -7.95 3.08 -4.53
N PRO A 115 -8.16 2.16 -5.48
CA PRO A 115 -9.48 1.99 -6.13
C PRO A 115 -10.63 1.67 -5.18
N ASP A 116 -10.36 1.04 -4.04
CA ASP A 116 -11.38 0.69 -3.05
C ASP A 116 -11.57 1.77 -1.97
N GLY A 117 -10.78 2.84 -2.04
CA GLY A 117 -10.82 3.89 -1.03
C GLY A 117 -9.94 3.60 0.19
N ASN A 118 -9.08 2.60 0.12
CA ASN A 118 -8.09 2.39 1.17
C ASN A 118 -7.20 3.62 1.25
N LEU A 119 -6.84 4.02 2.48
CA LEU A 119 -5.95 5.15 2.69
C LEU A 119 -4.51 4.67 2.56
N ILE A 120 -3.77 5.28 1.64
CA ILE A 120 -2.37 4.96 1.41
C ILE A 120 -1.53 6.18 1.71
N GLU A 121 -0.63 6.04 2.66
CA GLU A 121 0.35 7.04 3.01
C GLU A 121 1.68 6.66 2.36
N ILE A 122 2.34 7.61 1.72
CA ILE A 122 3.66 7.39 1.13
C ILE A 122 4.62 8.36 1.81
N SER A 123 5.74 7.84 2.32
CA SER A 123 6.59 8.59 3.22
C SER A 123 8.07 8.41 2.94
N ASN A 124 8.80 9.47 3.20
CA ASN A 124 10.26 9.44 3.35
C ASN A 124 10.58 9.54 4.83
N TYR A 125 11.51 8.75 5.32
CA TYR A 125 12.12 9.04 6.61
C TYR A 125 12.94 10.32 6.50
N LEU A 126 12.82 11.18 7.50
CA LEU A 126 13.62 12.38 7.57
C LEU A 126 15.00 12.00 8.11
N VAL A 127 16.03 12.35 7.35
CA VAL A 127 17.39 12.06 7.77
C VAL A 127 17.75 13.04 8.87
N ASN A 128 18.07 12.50 10.06
CA ASN A 128 18.66 13.31 11.09
C ASN A 128 20.08 13.63 10.69
N ALA A 129 20.38 14.91 10.58
CA ALA A 129 21.71 15.40 10.26
C ALA A 129 22.67 15.31 11.46
N ALA A 130 22.33 14.53 12.44
CA ALA A 130 23.17 14.36 13.63
C ALA A 130 24.23 13.30 13.40
#